data_eaa61cd099a8f684794530df44198aa1
#
_entry.id   eaa61cd099a8f684794530df44198aa1
#
_cell.length_a   1.000
_cell.length_b   1.000
_cell.length_c   1.000
_cell.angle_alpha   90.00
_cell.angle_beta   90.00
_cell.angle_gamma   90.00
#
_symmetry.space_group_name_H-M   'P 1'
#
loop_
_entity.id
_entity.type
_entity.pdbx_description
1 polymer ?
#
loop_
_entity_poly.entity_id
_entity_poly.type
_entity_poly.pdbx_seq_one_letter_code
_entity_poly.pdbx_strand_id
1 'polypeptide(L)'
;MAAHPAVGKDEYLYFVSDMKGGYGGKDIWRIPIEGIGMASSENLGPEINTPGDEMFPYMRDDGVLYFSSTGHAGMGGLDIFKAIRNSEGKWEVENMKSPINSMADDFGITFEGLKEKGFFSSNRNDSRGADHIFSFERPGVQFFVEGWVLDKEEELIDNATVRIVGKDGSDQRIFVRKDGTYTTELIRGMEYVMLGSSPGYLNQKQTLKVPDEEKSELFYVDFYLASIFKPVLIENIFYDFDKATLRPESKEALDELIALLTDNPNVTIELMAHTDRMGTDAYNANLSQRRAQSVVDYLIKGGIDKERLTATGHGKSKPKEVSKNLSEKYEFLPEGQILDAEFVETLSPKEREIADQINRRTEFMVLRIDYGLY
;
A
#
# COMPACT_ATOMS: atom_id res chain seq x y z
N MET A 1 -3.89 -9.27 -54.70
CA MET A 1 -3.29 -10.24 -53.77
C MET A 1 -4.20 -10.35 -52.56
N ALA A 2 -4.35 -11.50 -51.91
CA ALA A 2 -5.02 -11.62 -50.60
C ALA A 2 -4.11 -12.47 -49.71
N ALA A 3 -3.89 -11.99 -48.47
CA ALA A 3 -2.94 -12.60 -47.54
C ALA A 3 -3.37 -12.41 -46.08
N HIS A 4 -2.64 -13.01 -45.14
CA HIS A 4 -2.75 -12.86 -43.70
C HIS A 4 -4.19 -13.01 -43.16
N PRO A 5 -4.89 -14.13 -43.41
CA PRO A 5 -6.26 -14.32 -42.96
C PRO A 5 -6.31 -14.46 -41.43
N ALA A 6 -7.29 -13.80 -40.78
CA ALA A 6 -7.58 -13.92 -39.36
C ALA A 6 -9.10 -13.95 -39.15
N VAL A 7 -9.57 -14.82 -38.26
CA VAL A 7 -10.99 -14.97 -37.95
C VAL A 7 -11.26 -14.33 -36.59
N GLY A 8 -12.23 -13.41 -36.53
CA GLY A 8 -12.69 -12.81 -35.29
C GLY A 8 -13.91 -13.54 -34.69
N LYS A 9 -14.16 -13.44 -33.39
CA LYS A 9 -15.40 -13.92 -32.77
C LYS A 9 -16.64 -13.12 -33.18
N ASP A 10 -16.45 -11.99 -33.84
CA ASP A 10 -17.48 -11.18 -34.47
C ASP A 10 -17.99 -11.78 -35.82
N GLU A 11 -17.57 -13.02 -36.12
CA GLU A 11 -17.97 -13.78 -37.31
C GLU A 11 -17.51 -13.15 -38.65
N TYR A 12 -16.42 -12.35 -38.59
CA TYR A 12 -15.74 -11.83 -39.78
C TYR A 12 -14.41 -12.52 -40.01
N LEU A 13 -14.10 -12.71 -41.33
CA LEU A 13 -12.75 -13.01 -41.79
C LEU A 13 -12.07 -11.68 -42.15
N TYR A 14 -11.02 -11.36 -41.44
CA TYR A 14 -10.12 -10.25 -41.72
C TYR A 14 -9.01 -10.74 -42.66
N PHE A 15 -8.62 -9.94 -43.63
CA PHE A 15 -7.54 -10.27 -44.54
C PHE A 15 -6.90 -9.01 -45.11
N VAL A 16 -5.73 -9.17 -45.71
CA VAL A 16 -4.95 -8.10 -46.34
C VAL A 16 -5.11 -8.18 -47.84
N SER A 17 -5.32 -7.06 -48.52
CA SER A 17 -5.38 -7.02 -49.98
C SER A 17 -4.97 -5.66 -50.58
N ASP A 18 -4.37 -5.70 -51.76
CA ASP A 18 -4.08 -4.57 -52.63
C ASP A 18 -5.18 -4.33 -53.68
N MET A 19 -6.40 -4.78 -53.43
CA MET A 19 -7.51 -4.63 -54.36
C MET A 19 -7.97 -3.17 -54.48
N LYS A 20 -8.56 -2.84 -55.63
CA LYS A 20 -9.04 -1.48 -55.91
C LYS A 20 -10.05 -1.01 -54.86
N GLY A 21 -9.93 0.23 -54.42
CA GLY A 21 -10.80 0.84 -53.45
C GLY A 21 -10.19 0.93 -52.07
N GLY A 22 -8.91 0.57 -51.91
CA GLY A 22 -8.12 0.79 -50.72
C GLY A 22 -7.58 2.22 -50.58
N TYR A 23 -6.87 2.47 -49.47
CA TYR A 23 -6.26 3.76 -49.15
C TYR A 23 -4.77 3.83 -49.46
N GLY A 24 -4.11 2.67 -49.56
CA GLY A 24 -2.68 2.60 -49.75
C GLY A 24 -2.16 1.44 -50.58
N GLY A 25 -1.05 0.86 -50.15
CA GLY A 25 -0.43 -0.30 -50.75
C GLY A 25 -1.23 -1.57 -50.48
N LYS A 26 -1.15 -2.04 -49.25
CA LYS A 26 -1.93 -3.19 -48.75
C LYS A 26 -2.81 -2.72 -47.58
N ASP A 27 -4.10 -2.96 -47.75
CA ASP A 27 -5.09 -2.57 -46.75
C ASP A 27 -5.67 -3.80 -46.04
N ILE A 28 -6.19 -3.60 -44.82
CA ILE A 28 -6.99 -4.60 -44.11
C ILE A 28 -8.45 -4.46 -44.49
N TRP A 29 -9.00 -5.60 -44.92
CA TRP A 29 -10.40 -5.79 -45.31
C TRP A 29 -11.05 -6.84 -44.43
N ARG A 30 -12.40 -6.85 -44.41
CA ARG A 30 -13.14 -7.92 -43.77
C ARG A 30 -14.32 -8.39 -44.64
N ILE A 31 -14.78 -9.61 -44.41
CA ILE A 31 -15.98 -10.17 -45.00
C ILE A 31 -16.69 -11.06 -43.98
N PRO A 32 -18.03 -11.02 -43.90
CA PRO A 32 -18.76 -11.95 -43.03
C PRO A 32 -18.51 -13.40 -43.43
N ILE A 33 -18.26 -14.28 -42.46
CA ILE A 33 -17.93 -15.70 -42.72
C ILE A 33 -19.13 -16.39 -43.38
N GLU A 34 -20.36 -16.15 -42.91
CA GLU A 34 -21.58 -16.71 -43.52
C GLU A 34 -21.86 -16.16 -44.93
N GLY A 35 -21.20 -15.10 -45.35
CA GLY A 35 -21.39 -14.45 -46.65
C GLY A 35 -20.26 -14.70 -47.65
N ILE A 36 -19.29 -15.56 -47.36
CA ILE A 36 -18.16 -15.83 -48.26
C ILE A 36 -18.68 -16.39 -49.61
N GLY A 37 -18.42 -15.60 -50.66
CA GLY A 37 -18.89 -15.91 -52.04
C GLY A 37 -20.18 -15.21 -52.46
N MET A 38 -20.91 -14.55 -51.56
CA MET A 38 -22.12 -13.76 -51.85
C MET A 38 -22.01 -12.31 -51.37
N ALA A 39 -21.29 -12.04 -50.24
CA ALA A 39 -21.09 -10.69 -49.73
C ALA A 39 -19.87 -10.00 -50.37
N SER A 40 -19.90 -8.67 -50.40
CA SER A 40 -18.75 -7.87 -50.79
C SER A 40 -17.83 -7.66 -49.62
N SER A 41 -16.53 -7.64 -49.84
CA SER A 41 -15.53 -7.27 -48.83
C SER A 41 -15.66 -5.82 -48.49
N GLU A 42 -15.49 -5.51 -47.20
CA GLU A 42 -15.50 -4.17 -46.62
C GLU A 42 -14.09 -3.74 -46.23
N ASN A 43 -13.64 -2.56 -46.70
CA ASN A 43 -12.41 -1.95 -46.26
C ASN A 43 -12.61 -1.39 -44.87
N LEU A 44 -11.64 -1.54 -43.95
CA LEU A 44 -11.80 -1.10 -42.53
C LEU A 44 -11.78 0.42 -42.34
N GLY A 45 -11.53 1.18 -43.42
CA GLY A 45 -11.58 2.64 -43.39
C GLY A 45 -10.23 3.32 -43.06
N PRO A 46 -10.22 4.66 -43.15
CA PRO A 46 -8.97 5.43 -43.10
C PRO A 46 -8.38 5.54 -41.69
N GLU A 47 -9.13 5.14 -40.67
CA GLU A 47 -8.60 5.08 -39.31
C GLU A 47 -7.62 3.91 -39.14
N ILE A 48 -7.85 2.81 -39.86
CA ILE A 48 -6.99 1.61 -39.85
C ILE A 48 -6.01 1.65 -41.01
N ASN A 49 -6.51 1.92 -42.24
CA ASN A 49 -5.73 1.84 -43.47
C ASN A 49 -5.15 3.21 -43.85
N THR A 50 -3.86 3.22 -44.18
CA THR A 50 -3.09 4.43 -44.49
C THR A 50 -2.60 4.38 -45.94
N PRO A 51 -1.88 5.41 -46.48
CA PRO A 51 -1.17 5.30 -47.73
C PRO A 51 -0.04 4.25 -47.76
N GLY A 52 0.36 3.72 -46.60
CA GLY A 52 1.36 2.66 -46.45
C GLY A 52 0.80 1.24 -46.67
N ASP A 53 1.43 0.29 -46.04
CA ASP A 53 1.00 -1.09 -45.96
C ASP A 53 0.46 -1.41 -44.58
N GLU A 54 -0.77 -1.95 -44.46
CA GLU A 54 -1.34 -2.54 -43.27
C GLU A 54 -1.42 -4.05 -43.40
N MET A 55 -0.80 -4.78 -42.48
CA MET A 55 -0.59 -6.22 -42.60
C MET A 55 -0.82 -6.96 -41.26
N PHE A 56 -0.88 -8.29 -41.31
CA PHE A 56 -0.96 -9.18 -40.14
C PHE A 56 -2.10 -8.86 -39.17
N PRO A 57 -3.37 -8.72 -39.63
CA PRO A 57 -4.48 -8.49 -38.72
C PRO A 57 -4.64 -9.67 -37.75
N TYR A 58 -4.89 -9.36 -36.49
CA TYR A 58 -5.25 -10.33 -35.47
C TYR A 58 -6.39 -9.75 -34.63
N MET A 59 -7.58 -10.33 -34.69
CA MET A 59 -8.74 -9.93 -33.91
C MET A 59 -8.76 -10.76 -32.62
N ARG A 60 -8.47 -10.11 -31.51
CA ARG A 60 -8.54 -10.75 -30.18
C ARG A 60 -10.00 -10.93 -29.74
N ASP A 61 -10.26 -11.88 -28.87
CA ASP A 61 -11.59 -12.29 -28.41
C ASP A 61 -12.38 -11.19 -27.67
N ASP A 62 -11.72 -10.14 -27.17
CA ASP A 62 -12.30 -8.95 -26.55
C ASP A 62 -12.67 -7.84 -27.54
N GLY A 63 -12.49 -8.08 -28.82
CA GLY A 63 -12.82 -7.13 -29.90
C GLY A 63 -11.70 -6.13 -30.21
N VAL A 64 -10.50 -6.28 -29.65
CA VAL A 64 -9.33 -5.47 -30.00
C VAL A 64 -8.68 -6.04 -31.27
N LEU A 65 -8.57 -5.21 -32.29
CA LEU A 65 -7.83 -5.54 -33.52
C LEU A 65 -6.35 -5.15 -33.37
N TYR A 66 -5.44 -6.09 -33.56
CA TYR A 66 -4.01 -5.84 -33.70
C TYR A 66 -3.61 -5.95 -35.14
N PHE A 67 -2.68 -5.12 -35.60
CA PHE A 67 -2.16 -5.14 -36.96
C PHE A 67 -0.78 -4.48 -37.00
N SER A 68 -0.08 -4.65 -38.12
CA SER A 68 1.21 -3.99 -38.33
C SER A 68 1.10 -3.02 -39.51
N SER A 69 1.71 -1.85 -39.38
CA SER A 69 1.66 -0.80 -40.41
C SER A 69 3.00 -0.13 -40.65
N THR A 70 3.23 0.26 -41.90
CA THR A 70 4.33 1.15 -42.31
C THR A 70 3.87 2.60 -42.46
N GLY A 71 2.56 2.88 -42.40
CA GLY A 71 2.00 4.20 -42.70
C GLY A 71 1.56 4.99 -41.46
N HIS A 72 1.19 4.31 -40.35
CA HIS A 72 0.97 4.96 -39.09
C HIS A 72 2.28 5.42 -38.46
N ALA A 73 2.20 6.46 -37.60
CA ALA A 73 3.38 6.97 -36.90
C ALA A 73 4.00 5.90 -35.99
N GLY A 74 5.15 5.39 -36.39
CA GLY A 74 5.85 4.28 -35.77
C GLY A 74 7.24 4.63 -35.27
N MET A 75 8.01 3.59 -34.93
CA MET A 75 9.39 3.65 -34.43
C MET A 75 10.39 3.06 -35.46
N GLY A 76 9.92 2.16 -36.33
CA GLY A 76 10.73 1.42 -37.26
C GLY A 76 10.14 1.35 -38.65
N GLY A 77 10.27 0.20 -39.31
CA GLY A 77 9.63 -0.12 -40.58
C GLY A 77 8.18 -0.55 -40.39
N LEU A 78 7.93 -1.83 -40.18
CA LEU A 78 6.63 -2.29 -39.67
C LEU A 78 6.57 -2.13 -38.16
N ASP A 79 5.55 -1.49 -37.68
CA ASP A 79 5.24 -1.37 -36.25
C ASP A 79 3.87 -1.99 -35.94
N ILE A 80 3.71 -2.56 -34.74
CA ILE A 80 2.46 -3.17 -34.28
C ILE A 80 1.60 -2.10 -33.63
N PHE A 81 0.32 -2.08 -34.03
CA PHE A 81 -0.73 -1.20 -33.49
C PHE A 81 -1.87 -2.03 -32.92
N LYS A 82 -2.59 -1.48 -31.98
CA LYS A 82 -3.91 -1.95 -31.53
C LYS A 82 -4.97 -0.93 -31.91
N ALA A 83 -6.16 -1.41 -32.25
CA ALA A 83 -7.32 -0.60 -32.56
C ALA A 83 -8.53 -1.06 -31.74
N ILE A 84 -9.22 -0.12 -31.11
CA ILE A 84 -10.40 -0.36 -30.30
C ILE A 84 -11.54 0.49 -30.86
N ARG A 85 -12.77 -0.05 -30.89
CA ARG A 85 -13.95 0.72 -31.25
C ARG A 85 -14.41 1.57 -30.07
N ASN A 86 -14.52 2.87 -30.29
CA ASN A 86 -15.09 3.78 -29.28
C ASN A 86 -16.62 3.67 -29.23
N SER A 87 -17.25 4.47 -28.34
CA SER A 87 -18.71 4.49 -28.16
C SER A 87 -19.52 4.89 -29.41
N GLU A 88 -18.87 5.55 -30.40
CA GLU A 88 -19.46 5.91 -31.70
C GLU A 88 -19.25 4.81 -32.77
N GLY A 89 -18.56 3.73 -32.42
CA GLY A 89 -18.23 2.63 -33.33
C GLY A 89 -17.03 2.89 -34.24
N LYS A 90 -16.31 4.01 -34.08
CA LYS A 90 -15.10 4.36 -34.83
C LYS A 90 -13.88 3.70 -34.22
N TRP A 91 -12.90 3.39 -35.06
CA TRP A 91 -11.62 2.86 -34.60
C TRP A 91 -10.73 3.96 -34.03
N GLU A 92 -10.18 3.69 -32.85
CA GLU A 92 -9.09 4.45 -32.24
C GLU A 92 -7.83 3.60 -32.26
N VAL A 93 -6.79 4.09 -32.94
CA VAL A 93 -5.55 3.35 -33.19
C VAL A 93 -4.46 3.87 -32.26
N GLU A 94 -3.78 2.94 -31.58
CA GLU A 94 -2.66 3.22 -30.68
C GLU A 94 -1.44 2.37 -31.03
N ASN A 95 -0.26 3.00 -31.12
CA ASN A 95 1.02 2.31 -31.27
C ASN A 95 1.36 1.53 -30.00
N MET A 96 1.76 0.26 -30.13
CA MET A 96 2.12 -0.60 -28.97
C MET A 96 3.41 -0.16 -28.26
N LYS A 97 4.20 0.71 -28.90
CA LYS A 97 5.44 1.29 -28.35
C LYS A 97 6.48 0.24 -27.91
N SER A 98 7.62 0.72 -27.45
CA SER A 98 8.63 -0.15 -26.81
C SER A 98 8.08 -0.78 -25.51
N PRO A 99 8.37 -2.05 -25.20
CA PRO A 99 9.35 -2.92 -25.89
C PRO A 99 8.76 -3.76 -27.05
N ILE A 100 7.46 -3.68 -27.35
CA ILE A 100 6.85 -4.42 -28.45
C ILE A 100 7.42 -3.91 -29.79
N ASN A 101 7.33 -2.62 -30.03
CA ASN A 101 7.91 -1.99 -31.22
C ASN A 101 9.36 -1.52 -30.99
N SER A 102 10.16 -1.53 -32.03
CA SER A 102 11.56 -1.14 -32.04
C SER A 102 11.89 -0.30 -33.30
N MET A 103 13.15 -0.03 -33.57
CA MET A 103 13.59 0.61 -34.82
C MET A 103 13.67 -0.38 -36.02
N ALA A 104 13.30 -1.63 -35.83
CA ALA A 104 13.28 -2.67 -36.83
C ALA A 104 11.85 -2.92 -37.35
N ASP A 105 11.62 -3.99 -38.09
CA ASP A 105 10.28 -4.46 -38.43
C ASP A 105 9.72 -5.30 -37.28
N ASP A 106 8.55 -4.94 -36.78
CA ASP A 106 7.83 -5.63 -35.71
C ASP A 106 6.42 -5.98 -36.19
N PHE A 107 6.05 -7.27 -36.23
CA PHE A 107 4.81 -7.69 -36.86
C PHE A 107 4.26 -9.02 -36.32
N GLY A 108 3.01 -9.32 -36.72
CA GLY A 108 2.42 -10.64 -36.52
C GLY A 108 2.20 -11.02 -35.05
N ILE A 109 1.71 -10.08 -34.22
CA ILE A 109 1.44 -10.34 -32.81
C ILE A 109 0.28 -11.31 -32.61
N THR A 110 0.43 -12.20 -31.64
CA THR A 110 -0.59 -13.15 -31.17
C THR A 110 -0.61 -13.21 -29.65
N PHE A 111 -1.75 -13.60 -29.08
CA PHE A 111 -1.95 -13.66 -27.64
C PHE A 111 -2.37 -15.05 -27.16
N GLU A 112 -2.07 -15.41 -25.92
CA GLU A 112 -2.64 -16.56 -25.23
C GLU A 112 -4.05 -16.24 -24.72
N GLY A 113 -5.04 -16.33 -25.59
CA GLY A 113 -6.42 -15.95 -25.28
C GLY A 113 -6.53 -14.47 -24.92
N LEU A 114 -7.07 -14.17 -23.74
CA LEU A 114 -7.20 -12.80 -23.22
C LEU A 114 -6.05 -12.36 -22.30
N LYS A 115 -5.03 -13.20 -22.12
CA LYS A 115 -3.86 -12.84 -21.31
C LYS A 115 -2.98 -11.83 -22.04
N GLU A 116 -2.33 -10.96 -21.28
CA GLU A 116 -1.37 -9.96 -21.81
C GLU A 116 0.01 -10.61 -22.06
N LYS A 117 0.02 -11.79 -22.65
CA LYS A 117 1.22 -12.51 -23.08
C LYS A 117 1.02 -13.21 -24.41
N GLY A 118 2.09 -13.37 -25.15
CA GLY A 118 2.03 -13.97 -26.49
C GLY A 118 3.35 -13.92 -27.21
N PHE A 119 3.26 -13.85 -28.53
CA PHE A 119 4.41 -13.85 -29.42
C PHE A 119 4.23 -12.79 -30.54
N PHE A 120 5.34 -12.29 -31.06
CA PHE A 120 5.38 -11.45 -32.24
C PHE A 120 6.67 -11.73 -33.01
N SER A 121 6.71 -11.34 -34.28
CA SER A 121 7.89 -11.46 -35.14
C SER A 121 8.64 -10.13 -35.20
N SER A 122 9.98 -10.19 -35.24
CA SER A 122 10.82 -9.01 -35.41
C SER A 122 12.18 -9.39 -35.98
N ASN A 123 12.77 -8.50 -36.80
CA ASN A 123 14.15 -8.60 -37.24
C ASN A 123 15.12 -7.77 -36.38
N ARG A 124 14.69 -7.29 -35.23
CA ARG A 124 15.55 -6.59 -34.26
C ARG A 124 16.76 -7.46 -33.88
N ASN A 125 17.89 -6.84 -33.67
CA ASN A 125 19.13 -7.51 -33.24
C ASN A 125 19.73 -8.54 -34.22
N ASP A 126 19.20 -8.68 -35.46
CA ASP A 126 19.83 -9.50 -36.50
C ASP A 126 20.45 -8.61 -37.59
N SER A 127 21.78 -8.65 -37.68
CA SER A 127 22.53 -7.85 -38.67
C SER A 127 22.27 -8.26 -40.13
N ARG A 128 21.64 -9.41 -40.35
CA ARG A 128 21.28 -9.94 -41.70
C ARG A 128 19.83 -9.62 -42.07
N GLY A 129 19.06 -9.03 -41.12
CA GLY A 129 17.64 -8.73 -41.32
C GLY A 129 16.72 -9.95 -41.27
N ALA A 130 17.14 -11.05 -40.64
CA ALA A 130 16.29 -12.22 -40.50
C ALA A 130 15.25 -12.03 -39.38
N ASP A 131 14.03 -12.50 -39.65
CA ASP A 131 12.94 -12.44 -38.66
C ASP A 131 13.09 -13.54 -37.61
N HIS A 132 12.82 -13.15 -36.34
CA HIS A 132 12.81 -14.02 -35.17
C HIS A 132 11.47 -13.90 -34.46
N ILE A 133 11.07 -14.95 -33.75
CA ILE A 133 9.88 -14.94 -32.90
C ILE A 133 10.30 -14.54 -31.48
N PHE A 134 9.69 -13.49 -30.99
CA PHE A 134 9.86 -12.99 -29.60
C PHE A 134 8.63 -13.33 -28.79
N SER A 135 8.82 -13.74 -27.55
CA SER A 135 7.75 -13.82 -26.56
C SER A 135 7.64 -12.50 -25.79
N PHE A 136 6.44 -12.13 -25.43
CA PHE A 136 6.20 -11.04 -24.50
C PHE A 136 5.25 -11.47 -23.39
N GLU A 137 5.42 -10.89 -22.24
CA GLU A 137 4.50 -10.96 -21.12
C GLU A 137 4.46 -9.59 -20.46
N ARG A 138 3.27 -8.97 -20.45
CA ARG A 138 3.03 -7.78 -19.66
C ARG A 138 2.57 -8.25 -18.29
N PRO A 139 3.34 -8.04 -17.22
CA PRO A 139 2.88 -8.36 -15.88
C PRO A 139 1.53 -7.68 -15.64
N GLY A 140 0.56 -8.44 -15.18
CA GLY A 140 -0.70 -7.87 -14.71
C GLY A 140 -0.44 -6.79 -13.65
N VAL A 141 -1.35 -5.85 -13.53
CA VAL A 141 -1.27 -4.84 -12.44
C VAL A 141 -1.36 -5.59 -11.12
N GLN A 142 -0.34 -5.43 -10.29
CA GLN A 142 -0.20 -6.10 -9.00
C GLN A 142 -0.15 -5.07 -7.89
N PHE A 143 -0.89 -5.33 -6.82
CA PHE A 143 -0.86 -4.55 -5.61
C PHE A 143 -0.37 -5.43 -4.47
N PHE A 144 0.58 -4.93 -3.72
CA PHE A 144 1.10 -5.61 -2.54
C PHE A 144 1.03 -4.69 -1.33
N VAL A 145 0.90 -5.28 -0.17
CA VAL A 145 1.20 -4.63 1.10
C VAL A 145 2.36 -5.36 1.76
N GLU A 146 3.27 -4.59 2.31
CA GLU A 146 4.31 -5.07 3.22
C GLU A 146 4.43 -4.15 4.42
N GLY A 147 5.05 -4.62 5.48
CA GLY A 147 5.28 -3.82 6.67
C GLY A 147 5.90 -4.65 7.78
N TRP A 148 6.04 -4.00 8.92
CA TRP A 148 6.61 -4.56 10.14
C TRP A 148 5.53 -4.76 11.19
N VAL A 149 5.74 -5.75 12.06
CA VAL A 149 4.99 -5.87 13.31
C VAL A 149 6.00 -5.89 14.45
N LEU A 150 6.07 -4.78 15.14
CA LEU A 150 7.03 -4.50 16.21
C LEU A 150 6.28 -4.12 17.50
N ASP A 151 6.97 -4.08 18.61
CA ASP A 151 6.43 -3.44 19.81
C ASP A 151 6.63 -1.92 19.78
N LYS A 152 6.13 -1.21 20.78
CA LYS A 152 6.27 0.26 20.90
C LYS A 152 7.71 0.74 21.12
N GLU A 153 8.63 -0.17 21.38
CA GLU A 153 10.07 0.09 21.49
C GLU A 153 10.83 -0.36 20.23
N GLU A 154 10.08 -0.65 19.13
CA GLU A 154 10.61 -1.11 17.84
C GLU A 154 11.35 -2.46 17.91
N GLU A 155 11.04 -3.26 18.93
CA GLU A 155 11.60 -4.59 19.10
C GLU A 155 10.74 -5.64 18.39
N LEU A 156 11.40 -6.72 17.94
CA LEU A 156 10.72 -7.85 17.26
C LEU A 156 9.76 -8.57 18.22
N ILE A 157 8.58 -8.90 17.70
CA ILE A 157 7.55 -9.65 18.44
C ILE A 157 7.46 -11.08 17.91
N ASP A 158 7.63 -12.03 18.81
CA ASP A 158 7.41 -13.46 18.49
C ASP A 158 5.92 -13.75 18.24
N ASN A 159 5.66 -14.67 17.29
CA ASN A 159 4.32 -15.17 16.98
C ASN A 159 3.28 -14.09 16.58
N ALA A 160 3.73 -12.95 16.07
CA ALA A 160 2.84 -11.93 15.55
C ALA A 160 2.11 -12.39 14.28
N THR A 161 0.88 -11.91 14.10
CA THR A 161 0.06 -12.19 12.92
C THR A 161 -0.60 -10.92 12.43
N VAL A 162 -0.80 -10.82 11.12
CA VAL A 162 -1.64 -9.79 10.49
C VAL A 162 -2.83 -10.48 9.85
N ARG A 163 -4.05 -10.16 10.31
CA ARG A 163 -5.29 -10.59 9.68
C ARG A 163 -5.76 -9.48 8.75
N ILE A 164 -6.07 -9.85 7.52
CA ILE A 164 -6.52 -8.92 6.47
C ILE A 164 -7.91 -9.35 6.01
N VAL A 165 -8.89 -8.47 6.19
CA VAL A 165 -10.28 -8.71 5.82
C VAL A 165 -10.67 -7.72 4.73
N GLY A 166 -11.03 -8.24 3.56
CA GLY A 166 -11.54 -7.45 2.44
C GLY A 166 -13.02 -7.14 2.58
N LYS A 167 -13.46 -6.06 1.96
CA LYS A 167 -14.89 -5.66 1.92
C LYS A 167 -15.78 -6.69 1.20
N ASP A 168 -15.20 -7.54 0.38
CA ASP A 168 -15.84 -8.69 -0.28
C ASP A 168 -16.08 -9.89 0.65
N GLY A 169 -15.63 -9.80 1.91
CA GLY A 169 -15.67 -10.88 2.89
C GLY A 169 -14.49 -11.83 2.85
N SER A 170 -13.48 -11.58 2.02
CA SER A 170 -12.22 -12.31 2.06
C SER A 170 -11.54 -12.13 3.41
N ASP A 171 -10.91 -13.19 3.94
CA ASP A 171 -10.29 -13.21 5.27
C ASP A 171 -9.00 -14.03 5.19
N GLN A 172 -7.87 -13.38 5.37
CA GLN A 172 -6.56 -13.97 5.31
C GLN A 172 -5.78 -13.68 6.60
N ARG A 173 -5.09 -14.69 7.14
CA ARG A 173 -4.17 -14.53 8.25
C ARG A 173 -2.74 -14.81 7.80
N ILE A 174 -1.86 -13.86 8.04
CA ILE A 174 -0.44 -13.92 7.69
C ILE A 174 0.36 -14.04 8.98
N PHE A 175 1.24 -15.04 9.04
CA PHE A 175 2.24 -15.15 10.11
C PHE A 175 3.42 -14.24 9.76
N VAL A 176 3.78 -13.38 10.70
CA VAL A 176 4.92 -12.48 10.55
C VAL A 176 6.21 -13.31 10.54
N ARG A 177 7.14 -12.92 9.67
CA ARG A 177 8.43 -13.59 9.56
C ARG A 177 9.30 -13.32 10.79
N LYS A 178 10.38 -14.08 10.94
CA LYS A 178 11.33 -13.93 12.06
C LYS A 178 12.02 -12.57 12.12
N ASP A 179 12.09 -11.87 11.00
CA ASP A 179 12.63 -10.52 10.89
C ASP A 179 11.60 -9.42 11.18
N GLY A 180 10.39 -9.78 11.61
CA GLY A 180 9.31 -8.85 11.91
C GLY A 180 8.49 -8.41 10.70
N THR A 181 8.82 -8.87 9.48
CA THR A 181 8.15 -8.44 8.25
C THR A 181 6.97 -9.32 7.87
N TYR A 182 6.02 -8.74 7.15
CA TYR A 182 4.96 -9.47 6.43
C TYR A 182 4.76 -8.87 5.05
N THR A 183 4.21 -9.64 4.13
CA THR A 183 3.80 -9.18 2.81
C THR A 183 2.69 -10.07 2.27
N THR A 184 1.78 -9.49 1.49
CA THR A 184 0.78 -10.23 0.72
C THR A 184 0.31 -9.43 -0.48
N GLU A 185 -0.25 -10.16 -1.45
CA GLU A 185 -0.91 -9.56 -2.61
C GLU A 185 -2.31 -9.05 -2.23
N LEU A 186 -2.71 -7.94 -2.85
CA LEU A 186 -3.99 -7.27 -2.65
C LEU A 186 -4.77 -7.23 -3.97
N ILE A 187 -6.10 -7.19 -3.87
CA ILE A 187 -7.00 -7.07 -5.02
C ILE A 187 -7.21 -5.60 -5.35
N ARG A 188 -7.09 -5.26 -6.62
CA ARG A 188 -7.36 -3.94 -7.20
C ARG A 188 -8.75 -3.43 -6.81
N GLY A 189 -8.86 -2.14 -6.44
CA GLY A 189 -10.11 -1.48 -6.09
C GLY A 189 -10.74 -1.91 -4.75
N MET A 190 -10.03 -2.73 -3.97
CA MET A 190 -10.53 -3.30 -2.72
C MET A 190 -10.20 -2.43 -1.50
N GLU A 191 -11.11 -2.42 -0.53
CA GLU A 191 -10.87 -1.85 0.80
C GLU A 191 -10.65 -2.97 1.80
N TYR A 192 -9.62 -2.80 2.64
CA TYR A 192 -9.20 -3.78 3.64
C TYR A 192 -9.21 -3.20 5.04
N VAL A 193 -9.60 -4.03 6.00
CA VAL A 193 -9.31 -3.85 7.43
C VAL A 193 -8.21 -4.83 7.79
N MET A 194 -7.13 -4.31 8.37
CA MET A 194 -5.95 -5.07 8.76
C MET A 194 -5.81 -5.04 10.28
N LEU A 195 -5.54 -6.16 10.91
CA LEU A 195 -5.41 -6.32 12.35
C LEU A 195 -4.07 -6.98 12.68
N GLY A 196 -3.16 -6.19 13.23
CA GLY A 196 -1.93 -6.70 13.84
C GLY A 196 -2.21 -7.24 15.25
N SER A 197 -1.72 -8.43 15.56
CA SER A 197 -1.95 -9.09 16.85
C SER A 197 -0.81 -10.03 17.25
N SER A 198 -0.54 -10.13 18.55
CA SER A 198 0.33 -11.14 19.13
C SER A 198 -0.09 -11.44 20.58
N PRO A 199 0.13 -12.67 21.08
CA PRO A 199 -0.07 -12.99 22.50
C PRO A 199 0.75 -12.04 23.40
N GLY A 200 0.11 -11.45 24.40
CA GLY A 200 0.78 -10.51 25.31
C GLY A 200 0.80 -9.06 24.83
N TYR A 201 0.11 -8.76 23.73
CA TYR A 201 0.01 -7.41 23.18
C TYR A 201 -1.45 -7.03 22.90
N LEU A 202 -1.73 -5.73 22.88
CA LEU A 202 -3.00 -5.19 22.41
C LEU A 202 -3.06 -5.25 20.89
N ASN A 203 -4.23 -5.56 20.35
CA ASN A 203 -4.45 -5.53 18.91
C ASN A 203 -4.43 -4.10 18.38
N GLN A 204 -3.89 -3.93 17.17
CA GLN A 204 -3.93 -2.65 16.46
C GLN A 204 -4.60 -2.86 15.10
N LYS A 205 -5.56 -1.99 14.78
CA LYS A 205 -6.27 -1.99 13.51
C LYS A 205 -5.77 -0.89 12.59
N GLN A 206 -5.66 -1.21 11.32
CA GLN A 206 -5.38 -0.28 10.21
C GLN A 206 -6.40 -0.50 9.10
N THR A 207 -6.60 0.49 8.26
CA THR A 207 -7.44 0.38 7.06
C THR A 207 -6.62 0.76 5.84
N LEU A 208 -6.79 0.01 4.75
CA LEU A 208 -6.09 0.25 3.50
C LEU A 208 -7.09 0.23 2.35
N LYS A 209 -7.04 1.24 1.50
CA LYS A 209 -7.82 1.30 0.27
C LYS A 209 -6.88 1.17 -0.92
N VAL A 210 -7.05 0.10 -1.69
CA VAL A 210 -6.32 -0.14 -2.93
C VAL A 210 -7.03 0.62 -4.06
N PRO A 211 -6.32 1.46 -4.83
CA PRO A 211 -6.92 2.18 -5.95
C PRO A 211 -7.33 1.26 -7.09
N ASP A 212 -8.29 1.71 -7.91
CA ASP A 212 -8.69 1.04 -9.14
C ASP A 212 -7.90 1.60 -10.35
N GLU A 213 -6.58 1.51 -10.29
CA GLU A 213 -5.65 2.05 -11.29
C GLU A 213 -4.93 0.94 -12.06
N GLU A 214 -4.44 1.26 -13.26
CA GLU A 214 -3.68 0.34 -14.13
C GLU A 214 -2.16 0.40 -13.89
N LYS A 215 -1.77 0.73 -12.66
CA LYS A 215 -0.36 0.81 -12.24
C LYS A 215 -0.16 0.00 -10.98
N SER A 216 0.80 -0.92 -11.02
CA SER A 216 1.20 -1.70 -9.84
C SER A 216 1.71 -0.78 -8.73
N GLU A 217 1.34 -1.09 -7.49
CA GLU A 217 1.72 -0.30 -6.32
C GLU A 217 2.03 -1.22 -5.14
N LEU A 218 3.00 -0.78 -4.31
CA LEU A 218 3.38 -1.40 -3.06
C LEU A 218 3.00 -0.45 -1.92
N PHE A 219 2.17 -0.93 -0.99
CA PHE A 219 1.75 -0.20 0.20
C PHE A 219 2.61 -0.62 1.39
N TYR A 220 2.86 0.34 2.28
CA TYR A 220 3.57 0.08 3.54
C TYR A 220 2.60 0.30 4.70
N VAL A 221 2.38 -0.74 5.53
CA VAL A 221 1.52 -0.67 6.70
C VAL A 221 2.24 -1.35 7.87
N ASP A 222 2.69 -0.54 8.83
CA ASP A 222 3.39 -1.00 10.01
C ASP A 222 2.45 -1.08 11.21
N PHE A 223 2.70 -2.06 12.10
CA PHE A 223 2.01 -2.23 13.36
C PHE A 223 2.99 -2.12 14.51
N TYR A 224 2.70 -1.24 15.46
CA TYR A 224 3.46 -1.05 16.69
C TYR A 224 2.59 -1.44 17.88
N LEU A 225 2.71 -2.69 18.33
CA LEU A 225 1.81 -3.26 19.33
C LEU A 225 2.21 -2.87 20.76
N ALA A 226 1.22 -2.50 21.56
CA ALA A 226 1.42 -2.16 22.96
C ALA A 226 1.40 -3.42 23.82
N SER A 227 2.45 -3.62 24.65
CA SER A 227 2.52 -4.74 25.61
C SER A 227 1.45 -4.64 26.68
N ILE A 228 0.89 -5.79 27.10
CA ILE A 228 -0.02 -5.85 28.27
C ILE A 228 0.73 -6.07 29.60
N PHE A 229 2.04 -6.29 29.57
CA PHE A 229 2.84 -6.66 30.74
C PHE A 229 3.71 -5.53 31.29
N LYS A 230 3.98 -4.48 30.50
CA LYS A 230 4.83 -3.34 30.89
C LYS A 230 4.14 -2.02 30.57
N PRO A 231 4.51 -0.93 31.31
CA PRO A 231 4.03 0.41 30.97
C PRO A 231 4.42 0.81 29.55
N VAL A 232 3.49 1.46 28.85
CA VAL A 232 3.66 1.97 27.50
C VAL A 232 3.63 3.48 27.52
N LEU A 233 4.68 4.10 26.99
CA LEU A 233 4.76 5.57 26.88
C LEU A 233 3.69 6.06 25.89
N ILE A 234 2.97 7.10 26.29
CA ILE A 234 2.12 7.88 25.39
C ILE A 234 2.95 9.08 24.95
N GLU A 235 3.47 9.04 23.76
CA GLU A 235 4.27 10.13 23.22
C GLU A 235 3.44 11.39 22.99
N ASN A 236 4.11 12.54 22.92
CA ASN A 236 3.48 13.83 22.57
C ASN A 236 2.35 14.29 23.49
N ILE A 237 2.37 13.90 24.76
CA ILE A 237 1.46 14.46 25.77
C ILE A 237 2.09 15.69 26.40
N PHE A 238 1.49 16.86 26.12
CA PHE A 238 1.98 18.16 26.59
C PHE A 238 0.95 18.82 27.48
N TYR A 239 1.46 19.47 28.53
CA TYR A 239 0.66 20.28 29.46
C TYR A 239 1.16 21.73 29.43
N ASP A 240 0.29 22.68 29.79
CA ASP A 240 0.73 24.02 30.11
C ASP A 240 1.70 24.00 31.28
N PHE A 241 2.61 24.99 31.30
CA PHE A 241 3.57 25.11 32.40
C PHE A 241 2.84 25.16 33.72
N ASP A 242 3.27 24.32 34.66
CA ASP A 242 2.71 24.21 36.01
C ASP A 242 1.19 23.88 36.07
N LYS A 243 0.62 23.32 35.00
CA LYS A 243 -0.80 22.96 34.94
C LYS A 243 -1.00 21.49 34.56
N ALA A 244 -2.24 21.05 34.70
CA ALA A 244 -2.74 19.78 34.23
C ALA A 244 -3.59 19.91 32.94
N THR A 245 -3.69 21.13 32.38
CA THR A 245 -4.44 21.37 31.15
C THR A 245 -3.68 20.79 29.96
N LEU A 246 -4.31 19.87 29.25
CA LEU A 246 -3.78 19.28 28.05
C LEU A 246 -3.70 20.33 26.92
N ARG A 247 -2.58 20.39 26.26
CA ARG A 247 -2.38 21.28 25.12
C ARG A 247 -3.02 20.68 23.84
N PRO A 248 -3.42 21.51 22.88
CA PRO A 248 -4.03 21.03 21.63
C PRO A 248 -3.18 20.00 20.88
N GLU A 249 -1.87 20.09 20.97
CA GLU A 249 -0.91 19.18 20.32
C GLU A 249 -0.99 17.75 20.86
N SER A 250 -1.55 17.55 22.05
CA SER A 250 -1.74 16.21 22.64
C SER A 250 -2.94 15.45 22.11
N LYS A 251 -3.80 16.10 21.30
CA LYS A 251 -5.05 15.48 20.84
C LYS A 251 -4.81 14.25 19.97
N GLU A 252 -3.89 14.33 19.04
CA GLU A 252 -3.60 13.23 18.11
C GLU A 252 -3.22 11.96 18.87
N ALA A 253 -2.26 12.05 19.79
CA ALA A 253 -1.83 10.91 20.61
C ALA A 253 -2.97 10.35 21.50
N LEU A 254 -3.85 11.21 22.00
CA LEU A 254 -4.99 10.78 22.80
C LEU A 254 -6.10 10.16 21.96
N ASP A 255 -6.32 10.64 20.74
CA ASP A 255 -7.26 10.06 19.79
C ASP A 255 -6.77 8.68 19.29
N GLU A 256 -5.46 8.49 19.13
CA GLU A 256 -4.86 7.17 18.88
C GLU A 256 -5.08 6.20 20.05
N LEU A 257 -4.95 6.67 21.30
CA LEU A 257 -5.24 5.84 22.47
C LEU A 257 -6.73 5.49 22.57
N ILE A 258 -7.64 6.40 22.21
CA ILE A 258 -9.07 6.12 22.12
C ILE A 258 -9.32 5.02 21.07
N ALA A 259 -8.70 5.11 19.90
CA ALA A 259 -8.81 4.09 18.86
C ALA A 259 -8.29 2.74 19.35
N LEU A 260 -7.12 2.70 19.98
CA LEU A 260 -6.54 1.48 20.55
C LEU A 260 -7.48 0.83 21.60
N LEU A 261 -8.07 1.62 22.51
CA LEU A 261 -9.00 1.11 23.51
C LEU A 261 -10.35 0.68 22.91
N THR A 262 -10.76 1.29 21.80
CA THR A 262 -11.97 0.91 21.07
C THR A 262 -11.75 -0.43 20.35
N ASP A 263 -10.58 -0.66 19.78
CA ASP A 263 -10.21 -1.92 19.14
C ASP A 263 -9.97 -3.06 20.15
N ASN A 264 -9.76 -2.71 21.44
CA ASN A 264 -9.56 -3.65 22.55
C ASN A 264 -10.61 -3.42 23.66
N PRO A 265 -11.90 -3.71 23.45
CA PRO A 265 -12.99 -3.34 24.35
C PRO A 265 -12.93 -3.99 25.73
N ASN A 266 -12.28 -5.14 25.86
CA ASN A 266 -12.18 -5.92 27.10
C ASN A 266 -11.02 -5.49 28.02
N VAL A 267 -10.30 -4.44 27.65
CA VAL A 267 -9.11 -3.98 28.37
C VAL A 267 -9.44 -2.85 29.31
N THR A 268 -8.92 -2.91 30.55
CA THR A 268 -8.86 -1.79 31.47
C THR A 268 -7.42 -1.34 31.63
N ILE A 269 -7.20 -0.03 31.78
CA ILE A 269 -5.85 0.55 31.88
C ILE A 269 -5.72 1.48 33.08
N GLU A 270 -4.49 1.61 33.55
CA GLU A 270 -4.06 2.67 34.47
C GLU A 270 -3.28 3.73 33.67
N LEU A 271 -3.70 4.97 33.74
CA LEU A 271 -2.99 6.15 33.23
C LEU A 271 -2.06 6.67 34.32
N MET A 272 -0.76 6.67 34.06
CA MET A 272 0.28 7.05 35.01
C MET A 272 0.96 8.33 34.53
N ALA A 273 0.98 9.37 35.36
CA ALA A 273 1.72 10.59 35.05
C ALA A 273 2.89 10.77 36.02
N HIS A 274 3.99 11.26 35.48
CA HIS A 274 5.25 11.47 36.17
C HIS A 274 5.71 12.92 36.02
N THR A 275 6.50 13.39 36.98
CA THR A 275 7.16 14.69 36.95
C THR A 275 8.68 14.50 36.90
N ASP A 276 9.40 15.58 36.63
CA ASP A 276 10.83 15.66 36.87
C ASP A 276 11.15 15.75 38.38
N ARG A 277 12.45 15.84 38.69
CA ARG A 277 12.97 15.92 40.04
C ARG A 277 12.70 17.25 40.76
N MET A 278 12.26 18.31 40.07
CA MET A 278 12.09 19.65 40.60
C MET A 278 10.83 19.76 41.48
N GLY A 279 10.93 20.51 42.61
CA GLY A 279 9.82 20.73 43.51
C GLY A 279 9.71 19.69 44.65
N THR A 280 8.70 19.87 45.51
CA THR A 280 8.46 18.95 46.64
C THR A 280 7.70 17.70 46.22
N ASP A 281 7.85 16.61 46.98
CA ASP A 281 7.16 15.35 46.70
C ASP A 281 5.63 15.54 46.72
N ALA A 282 5.08 16.25 47.73
CA ALA A 282 3.64 16.50 47.84
C ALA A 282 3.09 17.31 46.64
N TYR A 283 3.86 18.30 46.18
CA TYR A 283 3.51 19.10 45.02
C TYR A 283 3.47 18.26 43.73
N ASN A 284 4.54 17.50 43.49
CA ASN A 284 4.67 16.66 42.33
C ASN A 284 3.63 15.52 42.30
N ALA A 285 3.34 14.90 43.43
CA ALA A 285 2.27 13.91 43.56
C ALA A 285 0.90 14.50 43.15
N ASN A 286 0.57 15.70 43.68
CA ASN A 286 -0.69 16.37 43.34
C ASN A 286 -0.74 16.80 41.86
N LEU A 287 0.35 17.35 41.33
CA LEU A 287 0.40 17.77 39.92
C LEU A 287 0.24 16.58 38.94
N SER A 288 0.98 15.49 39.19
CA SER A 288 0.91 14.27 38.37
C SER A 288 -0.47 13.61 38.46
N GLN A 289 -1.10 13.57 39.66
CA GLN A 289 -2.45 13.03 39.79
C GLN A 289 -3.47 13.83 38.96
N ARG A 290 -3.40 15.16 38.97
CA ARG A 290 -4.26 16.01 38.15
C ARG A 290 -4.00 15.82 36.64
N ARG A 291 -2.74 15.59 36.25
CA ARG A 291 -2.37 15.32 34.87
C ARG A 291 -2.93 13.97 34.37
N ALA A 292 -2.75 12.90 35.16
CA ALA A 292 -3.35 11.60 34.85
C ALA A 292 -4.89 11.70 34.75
N GLN A 293 -5.52 12.44 35.68
CA GLN A 293 -6.97 12.65 35.63
C GLN A 293 -7.43 13.41 34.36
N SER A 294 -6.68 14.41 33.90
CA SER A 294 -7.06 15.14 32.68
C SER A 294 -6.97 14.29 31.42
N VAL A 295 -6.07 13.31 31.38
CA VAL A 295 -6.04 12.29 30.30
C VAL A 295 -7.27 11.39 30.41
N VAL A 296 -7.57 10.85 31.60
CA VAL A 296 -8.78 10.02 31.82
C VAL A 296 -10.05 10.78 31.39
N ASP A 297 -10.18 12.05 31.79
CA ASP A 297 -11.34 12.88 31.43
C ASP A 297 -11.46 13.08 29.89
N TYR A 298 -10.34 13.17 29.22
CA TYR A 298 -10.32 13.25 27.75
C TYR A 298 -10.80 11.94 27.10
N LEU A 299 -10.30 10.79 27.57
CA LEU A 299 -10.71 9.47 27.06
C LEU A 299 -12.20 9.20 27.30
N ILE A 300 -12.74 9.59 28.46
CA ILE A 300 -14.18 9.48 28.77
C ILE A 300 -15.00 10.33 27.78
N LYS A 301 -14.57 11.56 27.50
CA LYS A 301 -15.23 12.42 26.48
C LYS A 301 -15.17 11.81 25.09
N GLY A 302 -14.11 11.05 24.78
CA GLY A 302 -13.94 10.29 23.55
C GLY A 302 -14.74 8.99 23.50
N GLY A 303 -15.55 8.68 24.53
CA GLY A 303 -16.46 7.53 24.56
C GLY A 303 -15.92 6.27 25.23
N ILE A 304 -14.75 6.33 25.87
CA ILE A 304 -14.24 5.19 26.66
C ILE A 304 -14.97 5.15 28.01
N ASP A 305 -15.42 3.96 28.39
CA ASP A 305 -16.10 3.75 29.66
C ASP A 305 -15.17 4.09 30.85
N LYS A 306 -15.69 4.88 31.79
CA LYS A 306 -14.97 5.29 32.99
C LYS A 306 -14.46 4.10 33.83
N GLU A 307 -15.20 3.00 33.89
CA GLU A 307 -14.84 1.81 34.64
C GLU A 307 -13.60 1.08 34.05
N ARG A 308 -13.23 1.41 32.84
CA ARG A 308 -12.03 0.91 32.18
C ARG A 308 -10.76 1.70 32.49
N LEU A 309 -10.87 2.84 33.18
CA LEU A 309 -9.82 3.83 33.32
C LEU A 309 -9.50 4.10 34.79
N THR A 310 -8.23 4.05 35.13
CA THR A 310 -7.71 4.45 36.46
C THR A 310 -6.66 5.54 36.28
N ALA A 311 -6.67 6.60 37.07
CA ALA A 311 -5.68 7.67 37.04
C ALA A 311 -4.75 7.60 38.26
N THR A 312 -3.44 7.56 38.04
CA THR A 312 -2.42 7.52 39.10
C THR A 312 -1.31 8.54 38.84
N GLY A 313 -1.07 9.41 39.82
CA GLY A 313 0.06 10.33 39.82
C GLY A 313 1.22 9.81 40.63
N HIS A 314 2.35 9.57 39.99
CA HIS A 314 3.57 9.09 40.69
C HIS A 314 4.52 10.21 41.10
N GLY A 315 4.23 11.46 40.70
CA GLY A 315 5.18 12.55 40.96
C GLY A 315 6.57 12.18 40.43
N LYS A 316 7.58 12.41 41.25
CA LYS A 316 8.98 12.06 40.97
C LYS A 316 9.46 10.74 41.57
N SER A 317 8.53 9.96 42.17
CA SER A 317 8.88 8.72 42.91
C SER A 317 9.25 7.54 42.03
N LYS A 318 8.91 7.61 40.72
CA LYS A 318 9.24 6.58 39.74
C LYS A 318 9.97 7.21 38.53
N PRO A 319 11.26 7.52 38.68
CA PRO A 319 12.07 7.99 37.55
C PRO A 319 12.15 6.95 36.47
N LYS A 320 12.37 7.39 35.21
CA LYS A 320 12.47 6.50 34.06
C LYS A 320 13.77 5.71 34.10
N GLU A 321 13.69 4.43 33.81
CA GLU A 321 14.83 3.60 33.46
C GLU A 321 15.14 3.78 31.97
N VAL A 322 16.41 3.93 31.63
CA VAL A 322 16.89 4.13 30.27
C VAL A 322 16.75 2.83 29.50
N SER A 323 15.88 2.81 28.50
CA SER A 323 15.76 1.71 27.55
C SER A 323 16.91 1.74 26.55
N LYS A 324 17.10 0.64 25.82
CA LYS A 324 18.07 0.52 24.72
C LYS A 324 17.92 1.68 23.71
N ASN A 325 16.70 1.97 23.26
CA ASN A 325 16.43 3.04 22.30
C ASN A 325 16.82 4.43 22.84
N LEU A 326 16.58 4.68 24.13
CA LEU A 326 17.03 5.92 24.78
C LEU A 326 18.54 6.00 24.85
N SER A 327 19.21 4.89 25.14
CA SER A 327 20.68 4.81 25.15
C SER A 327 21.28 5.02 23.75
N GLU A 328 20.71 4.44 22.73
CA GLU A 328 21.13 4.66 21.34
C GLU A 328 20.89 6.10 20.86
N LYS A 329 19.82 6.74 21.33
CA LYS A 329 19.46 8.12 20.98
C LYS A 329 20.33 9.15 21.73
N TYR A 330 20.74 8.85 22.96
CA TYR A 330 21.45 9.76 23.85
C TYR A 330 22.68 9.07 24.45
N GLU A 331 23.85 9.25 23.87
CA GLU A 331 25.13 8.61 24.28
C GLU A 331 25.47 8.81 25.77
N PHE A 332 24.98 9.88 26.41
CA PHE A 332 25.20 10.16 27.82
C PHE A 332 24.26 9.40 28.77
N LEU A 333 23.30 8.63 28.24
CA LEU A 333 22.37 7.81 29.00
C LEU A 333 22.70 6.32 28.84
N PRO A 334 23.42 5.68 29.79
CA PRO A 334 23.67 4.25 29.73
C PRO A 334 22.37 3.43 29.83
N GLU A 335 22.25 2.36 29.06
CA GLU A 335 21.12 1.42 29.15
C GLU A 335 21.00 0.87 30.57
N GLY A 336 19.75 0.78 31.07
CA GLY A 336 19.43 0.35 32.44
C GLY A 336 19.66 1.39 33.53
N GLN A 337 20.19 2.57 33.20
CA GLN A 337 20.37 3.65 34.18
C GLN A 337 19.01 4.24 34.61
N ILE A 338 18.79 4.38 35.89
CA ILE A 338 17.61 5.08 36.46
C ILE A 338 17.89 6.58 36.45
N LEU A 339 16.99 7.38 35.86
CA LEU A 339 17.10 8.84 35.79
C LEU A 339 16.61 9.51 37.08
N ASP A 340 17.17 9.08 38.21
CA ASP A 340 16.88 9.69 39.51
C ASP A 340 17.62 11.03 39.71
N ALA A 341 17.33 11.72 40.83
CA ALA A 341 17.92 13.03 41.08
C ALA A 341 19.45 12.96 41.23
N GLU A 342 19.99 11.88 41.81
CA GLU A 342 21.42 11.70 42.04
C GLU A 342 22.18 11.57 40.71
N PHE A 343 21.69 10.72 39.83
CA PHE A 343 22.31 10.57 38.48
C PHE A 343 22.15 11.86 37.66
N VAL A 344 20.95 12.43 37.59
CA VAL A 344 20.70 13.64 36.78
C VAL A 344 21.57 14.82 37.24
N GLU A 345 21.90 14.94 38.52
CA GLU A 345 22.80 15.99 39.00
C GLU A 345 24.25 15.85 38.55
N THR A 346 24.69 14.68 38.13
CA THR A 346 26.03 14.46 37.58
C THR A 346 26.16 14.96 36.13
N LEU A 347 25.05 15.15 35.45
CA LEU A 347 24.98 15.54 34.04
C LEU A 347 25.26 17.04 33.83
N SER A 348 25.65 17.42 32.62
CA SER A 348 25.74 18.83 32.23
C SER A 348 24.37 19.51 32.22
N PRO A 349 24.27 20.86 32.35
CA PRO A 349 22.99 21.55 32.35
C PRO A 349 22.05 21.22 31.18
N LYS A 350 22.60 20.96 30.00
CA LYS A 350 21.85 20.63 28.79
C LYS A 350 21.33 19.18 28.82
N GLU A 351 22.16 18.26 29.29
CA GLU A 351 21.80 16.85 29.47
C GLU A 351 20.77 16.66 30.59
N ARG A 352 20.86 17.46 31.70
CA ARG A 352 19.85 17.49 32.76
C ARG A 352 18.47 17.81 32.23
N GLU A 353 18.35 18.84 31.39
CA GLU A 353 17.04 19.20 30.81
C GLU A 353 16.45 18.06 29.97
N ILE A 354 17.29 17.34 29.22
CA ILE A 354 16.84 16.14 28.44
C ILE A 354 16.36 15.05 29.41
N ALA A 355 17.13 14.72 30.45
CA ALA A 355 16.74 13.70 31.42
C ALA A 355 15.47 14.09 32.21
N ASP A 356 15.34 15.35 32.62
CA ASP A 356 14.13 15.89 33.23
C ASP A 356 12.92 15.83 32.27
N GLN A 357 13.13 16.09 30.98
CA GLN A 357 12.08 15.95 29.95
C GLN A 357 11.63 14.50 29.79
N ILE A 358 12.54 13.54 29.81
CA ILE A 358 12.22 12.09 29.75
C ILE A 358 11.41 11.68 30.99
N ASN A 359 11.72 12.23 32.16
CA ASN A 359 10.97 11.99 33.40
C ASN A 359 9.56 12.61 33.37
N ARG A 360 9.35 13.76 32.68
CA ARG A 360 8.03 14.38 32.48
C ARG A 360 7.22 13.61 31.45
N ARG A 361 6.68 12.47 31.80
CA ARG A 361 6.00 11.55 30.89
C ARG A 361 4.63 11.13 31.39
N THR A 362 3.82 10.64 30.45
CA THR A 362 2.56 9.95 30.72
C THR A 362 2.65 8.55 30.08
N GLU A 363 2.34 7.53 30.86
CA GLU A 363 2.35 6.12 30.46
C GLU A 363 0.97 5.52 30.73
N PHE A 364 0.64 4.43 30.04
CA PHE A 364 -0.46 3.57 30.44
C PHE A 364 0.02 2.14 30.66
N MET A 365 -0.67 1.41 31.52
CA MET A 365 -0.46 -0.01 31.76
C MET A 365 -1.79 -0.74 31.75
N VAL A 366 -1.81 -1.93 31.15
CA VAL A 366 -2.99 -2.79 31.16
C VAL A 366 -3.15 -3.42 32.55
N LEU A 367 -4.35 -3.28 33.13
CA LEU A 367 -4.71 -3.87 34.41
C LEU A 367 -5.44 -5.21 34.23
N ARG A 368 -6.38 -5.27 33.26
CA ARG A 368 -7.21 -6.45 32.98
C ARG A 368 -7.52 -6.53 31.50
N ILE A 369 -7.74 -7.76 31.01
CA ILE A 369 -8.08 -8.06 29.61
C ILE A 369 -9.44 -8.77 29.47
N ASP A 370 -10.24 -8.78 30.50
CA ASP A 370 -11.49 -9.54 30.62
C ASP A 370 -12.71 -8.66 31.03
N TYR A 371 -12.59 -7.33 30.87
CA TYR A 371 -13.68 -6.39 31.17
C TYR A 371 -14.91 -6.68 30.31
N GLY A 372 -16.09 -6.75 30.93
CA GLY A 372 -17.36 -7.00 30.24
C GLY A 372 -17.57 -8.43 29.74
N LEU A 373 -16.69 -9.38 30.09
CA LEU A 373 -16.86 -10.79 29.72
C LEU A 373 -17.63 -11.60 30.78
N TYR A 374 -17.90 -11.04 31.96
CA TYR A 374 -18.61 -11.69 33.07
C TYR A 374 -19.65 -10.76 33.69
#